data_5942b9ddce5992d9b5f11bc02f05d0f3
#
_entry.id   5942b9ddce5992d9b5f11bc02f05d0f3
#
_cell.length_a   1.000
_cell.length_b   1.000
_cell.length_c   1.000
_cell.angle_alpha   90.00
_cell.angle_beta   90.00
_cell.angle_gamma   90.00
#
_symmetry.space_group_name_H-M   'P 1'
#
loop_
_entity.id
_entity.type
_entity.pdbx_description
1 polymer ?
#
loop_
_entity_poly.entity_id
_entity_poly.type
_entity_poly.pdbx_seq_one_letter_code
_entity_poly.pdbx_strand_id
1 'polypeptide(L)'
;MTSRREVNFSNAGVPAGTPRSWAGRRAWLSGDCAERSVAAEYIAGGAEVLARRWRGQGGEIDLILCRDGIYIFCEVKKARSFEEAMKRLQTTQKRRIRAAAAEYLGHVPEGQLADVRFDMAVVNGQGVVRVLENAFGHF
;
A
#
# COMPACT_ATOMS: atom_id res chain seq x y z
N MET A 1 0.35 -4.13 22.16
CA MET A 1 0.04 -5.02 21.04
C MET A 1 -0.64 -4.21 19.93
N THR A 2 -0.12 -4.35 18.73
CA THR A 2 -0.69 -3.63 17.60
C THR A 2 -1.91 -4.38 17.08
N SER A 3 -3.05 -3.72 17.02
CA SER A 3 -4.25 -4.30 16.44
C SER A 3 -4.35 -3.94 14.97
N ARG A 4 -4.91 -4.83 14.20
CA ARG A 4 -5.24 -4.54 12.80
C ARG A 4 -6.48 -3.66 12.79
N ARG A 5 -6.40 -2.62 12.00
CA ARG A 5 -7.52 -1.70 11.83
C ARG A 5 -7.77 -1.49 10.35
N GLU A 6 -9.01 -1.64 9.96
CA GLU A 6 -9.44 -1.33 8.62
C GLU A 6 -9.75 0.16 8.52
N VAL A 7 -9.12 0.81 7.56
CA VAL A 7 -9.44 2.19 7.22
C VAL A 7 -10.10 2.18 5.85
N ASN A 8 -11.33 2.63 5.81
CA ASN A 8 -12.10 2.64 4.58
C ASN A 8 -12.14 4.06 4.01
N PHE A 9 -11.49 4.23 2.88
CA PHE A 9 -11.48 5.48 2.15
C PHE A 9 -12.54 5.55 1.06
N SER A 10 -13.55 4.69 1.12
CA SER A 10 -14.56 4.60 0.07
C SER A 10 -15.32 5.90 -0.18
N ASN A 11 -15.33 6.81 0.79
CA ASN A 11 -15.96 8.12 0.61
C ASN A 11 -15.23 8.95 -0.44
N ALA A 12 -13.92 8.79 -0.50
CA ALA A 12 -13.13 9.41 -1.56
C ALA A 12 -13.36 8.68 -2.88
N GLY A 13 -13.63 7.36 -2.78
CA GLY A 13 -14.06 6.54 -3.89
C GLY A 13 -13.21 6.69 -5.13
N VAL A 14 -13.85 7.11 -6.19
CA VAL A 14 -13.22 7.30 -7.48
C VAL A 14 -12.54 8.65 -7.52
N PRO A 15 -11.21 8.70 -7.81
CA PRO A 15 -10.50 9.97 -7.89
C PRO A 15 -11.09 10.88 -8.97
N ALA A 16 -10.95 12.20 -8.77
CA ALA A 16 -11.33 13.17 -9.76
C ALA A 16 -10.58 12.89 -11.07
N GLY A 17 -11.28 12.94 -12.18
CA GLY A 17 -10.68 12.66 -13.47
C GLY A 17 -10.66 11.20 -13.86
N THR A 18 -11.31 10.31 -13.09
CA THR A 18 -11.43 8.90 -13.46
C THR A 18 -12.14 8.78 -14.82
N PRO A 19 -11.53 8.06 -15.77
CA PRO A 19 -12.12 7.94 -17.11
C PRO A 19 -13.46 7.23 -17.09
N ARG A 20 -14.38 7.68 -17.94
CA ARG A 20 -15.69 7.06 -18.08
C ARG A 20 -15.73 6.03 -19.21
N SER A 21 -14.79 6.11 -20.14
CA SER A 21 -14.71 5.17 -21.25
C SER A 21 -14.23 3.80 -20.78
N TRP A 22 -14.59 2.77 -21.54
CA TRP A 22 -14.14 1.42 -21.27
C TRP A 22 -12.62 1.32 -21.27
N ALA A 23 -11.97 1.89 -22.28
CA ALA A 23 -10.52 1.87 -22.41
C ALA A 23 -9.85 2.61 -21.25
N GLY A 24 -10.41 3.78 -20.87
CA GLY A 24 -9.90 4.55 -19.76
C GLY A 24 -10.04 3.83 -18.43
N ARG A 25 -11.15 3.13 -18.21
CA ARG A 25 -11.34 2.34 -17.00
C ARG A 25 -10.35 1.20 -16.91
N ARG A 26 -10.04 0.54 -18.02
CA ARG A 26 -9.01 -0.49 -18.04
C ARG A 26 -7.65 0.06 -17.64
N ALA A 27 -7.28 1.20 -18.19
CA ALA A 27 -6.04 1.87 -17.86
C ALA A 27 -6.01 2.27 -16.38
N TRP A 28 -7.13 2.82 -15.90
CA TRP A 28 -7.24 3.23 -14.49
C TRP A 28 -7.10 2.07 -13.53
N LEU A 29 -7.56 0.87 -13.92
CA LEU A 29 -7.44 -0.34 -13.11
C LEU A 29 -6.09 -1.04 -13.29
N SER A 30 -5.17 -0.48 -14.07
CA SER A 30 -3.80 -1.00 -14.17
C SER A 30 -3.08 -0.85 -12.83
N GLY A 31 -1.95 -1.54 -12.68
CA GLY A 31 -1.15 -1.47 -11.47
C GLY A 31 -0.79 -0.04 -11.09
N ASP A 32 -0.36 0.78 -12.08
CA ASP A 32 0.00 2.17 -11.85
C ASP A 32 -1.15 2.99 -11.32
N CYS A 33 -2.33 2.81 -11.91
CA CYS A 33 -3.52 3.56 -11.49
C CYS A 33 -3.96 3.16 -10.09
N ALA A 34 -3.89 1.87 -9.77
CA ALA A 34 -4.21 1.40 -8.42
C ALA A 34 -3.28 2.01 -7.39
N GLU A 35 -1.98 2.01 -7.66
CA GLU A 35 -1.00 2.60 -6.75
C GLU A 35 -1.22 4.10 -6.57
N ARG A 36 -1.55 4.82 -7.65
CA ARG A 36 -1.86 6.26 -7.56
C ARG A 36 -3.09 6.53 -6.72
N SER A 37 -4.13 5.71 -6.89
CA SER A 37 -5.36 5.85 -6.11
C SER A 37 -5.08 5.65 -4.62
N VAL A 38 -4.31 4.62 -4.30
CA VAL A 38 -3.93 4.35 -2.92
C VAL A 38 -3.09 5.49 -2.35
N ALA A 39 -2.09 5.95 -3.10
CA ALA A 39 -1.24 7.06 -2.67
C ALA A 39 -2.07 8.31 -2.38
N ALA A 40 -3.03 8.63 -3.26
CA ALA A 40 -3.91 9.79 -3.08
C ALA A 40 -4.70 9.71 -1.77
N GLU A 41 -5.20 8.52 -1.43
CA GLU A 41 -5.94 8.33 -0.19
C GLU A 41 -5.05 8.50 1.05
N TYR A 42 -3.84 7.98 1.00
CA TYR A 42 -2.89 8.19 2.09
C TYR A 42 -2.53 9.67 2.25
N ILE A 43 -2.29 10.36 1.14
CA ILE A 43 -1.97 11.79 1.16
C ILE A 43 -3.12 12.58 1.76
N ALA A 44 -4.35 12.27 1.36
CA ALA A 44 -5.54 12.92 1.91
C ALA A 44 -5.64 12.70 3.43
N GLY A 45 -5.14 11.58 3.93
CA GLY A 45 -5.11 11.25 5.35
C GLY A 45 -3.88 11.81 6.08
N GLY A 46 -3.05 12.60 5.44
CA GLY A 46 -1.91 13.25 6.08
C GLY A 46 -0.57 12.54 5.91
N ALA A 47 -0.49 11.51 5.09
CA ALA A 47 0.77 10.82 4.85
C ALA A 47 1.58 11.50 3.75
N GLU A 48 2.88 11.30 3.79
CA GLU A 48 3.81 11.72 2.74
C GLU A 48 4.28 10.48 1.99
N VAL A 49 4.28 10.53 0.67
CA VAL A 49 4.82 9.44 -0.15
C VAL A 49 6.33 9.62 -0.28
N LEU A 50 7.08 8.63 0.20
CA LEU A 50 8.54 8.66 0.16
C LEU A 50 9.08 7.96 -1.08
N ALA A 51 8.43 6.88 -1.51
CA ALA A 51 8.86 6.15 -2.69
C ALA A 51 7.69 5.37 -3.30
N ARG A 52 7.78 5.15 -4.60
CA ARG A 52 6.85 4.30 -5.34
C ARG A 52 7.64 3.21 -6.02
N ARG A 53 7.16 1.97 -5.96
CA ARG A 53 7.82 0.83 -6.58
C ARG A 53 9.30 0.77 -6.24
N TRP A 54 9.58 0.93 -4.96
CA TRP A 54 10.95 0.87 -4.49
C TRP A 54 11.48 -0.55 -4.60
N ARG A 55 12.62 -0.71 -5.23
CA ARG A 55 13.21 -2.03 -5.44
C ARG A 55 14.57 -2.09 -4.75
N GLY A 56 14.69 -3.09 -3.86
CA GLY A 56 15.96 -3.46 -3.27
C GLY A 56 16.40 -4.82 -3.79
N GLN A 57 17.43 -5.38 -3.20
CA GLN A 57 17.90 -6.72 -3.55
C GLN A 57 16.93 -7.79 -3.05
N GLY A 58 16.27 -7.54 -1.93
CA GLY A 58 15.37 -8.50 -1.31
C GLY A 58 13.97 -8.54 -1.92
N GLY A 59 13.57 -7.52 -2.65
CA GLY A 59 12.24 -7.44 -3.23
C GLY A 59 11.82 -6.03 -3.57
N GLU A 60 10.54 -5.88 -3.90
CA GLU A 60 9.95 -4.60 -4.28
C GLU A 60 8.83 -4.24 -3.32
N ILE A 61 8.67 -2.95 -3.05
CA ILE A 61 7.57 -2.42 -2.23
C ILE A 61 6.79 -1.42 -3.08
N ASP A 62 5.47 -1.62 -3.16
CA ASP A 62 4.62 -0.79 -4.02
C ASP A 62 4.60 0.67 -3.60
N LEU A 63 4.43 0.94 -2.31
CA LEU A 63 4.45 2.29 -1.76
C LEU A 63 5.17 2.31 -0.42
N ILE A 64 5.98 3.34 -0.24
CA ILE A 64 6.57 3.66 1.06
C ILE A 64 6.11 5.05 1.43
N LEU A 65 5.52 5.17 2.61
CA LEU A 65 4.94 6.42 3.08
C LEU A 65 5.39 6.68 4.51
N CYS A 66 5.20 7.91 4.95
CA CYS A 66 5.45 8.28 6.33
C CYS A 66 4.28 9.13 6.85
N ARG A 67 3.82 8.80 8.03
CA ARG A 67 2.81 9.59 8.74
C ARG A 67 3.07 9.55 10.23
N ASP A 68 3.13 10.72 10.85
CA ASP A 68 3.36 10.84 12.29
C ASP A 68 4.60 10.07 12.77
N GLY A 69 5.66 10.10 11.97
CA GLY A 69 6.92 9.45 12.30
C GLY A 69 6.94 7.94 12.06
N ILE A 70 5.87 7.37 11.53
CA ILE A 70 5.78 5.95 11.24
C ILE A 70 6.03 5.73 9.75
N TYR A 71 6.97 4.84 9.43
CA TYR A 71 7.18 4.40 8.04
C TYR A 71 6.16 3.32 7.71
N ILE A 72 5.44 3.52 6.63
CA ILE A 72 4.39 2.62 6.17
C ILE A 72 4.85 1.95 4.89
N PHE A 73 4.96 0.63 4.92
CA PHE A 73 5.27 -0.18 3.74
C PHE A 73 3.97 -0.82 3.28
N CYS A 74 3.49 -0.41 2.12
CA CYS A 74 2.17 -0.78 1.65
C CYS A 74 2.24 -1.65 0.41
N GLU A 75 1.57 -2.80 0.48
CA GLU A 75 1.35 -3.65 -0.67
C GLU A 75 -0.02 -3.34 -1.25
N VAL A 76 -0.06 -3.08 -2.55
CA VAL A 76 -1.29 -2.72 -3.26
C VAL A 76 -1.77 -3.92 -4.06
N LYS A 77 -3.02 -4.33 -3.84
CA LYS A 77 -3.62 -5.45 -4.56
C LYS A 77 -4.92 -5.01 -5.21
N LYS A 78 -5.13 -5.43 -6.45
CA LYS A 78 -6.42 -5.32 -7.11
C LYS A 78 -7.22 -6.56 -6.77
N ALA A 79 -8.28 -6.38 -6.02
CA ALA A 79 -9.09 -7.51 -5.53
C ALA A 79 -10.48 -7.02 -5.15
N ARG A 80 -11.41 -7.94 -5.01
CA ARG A 80 -12.77 -7.61 -4.60
C ARG A 80 -12.89 -7.45 -3.09
N SER A 81 -11.96 -8.03 -2.33
CA SER A 81 -12.00 -7.99 -0.88
C SER A 81 -10.61 -8.17 -0.29
N PHE A 82 -10.45 -7.83 0.99
CA PHE A 82 -9.21 -8.11 1.73
C PHE A 82 -8.94 -9.61 1.78
N GLU A 83 -9.98 -10.40 1.97
CA GLU A 83 -9.86 -11.86 2.04
C GLU A 83 -9.22 -12.41 0.77
N GLU A 84 -9.72 -11.99 -0.40
CA GLU A 84 -9.17 -12.41 -1.68
C GLU A 84 -7.71 -11.97 -1.82
N ALA A 85 -7.42 -10.73 -1.44
CA ALA A 85 -6.06 -10.18 -1.51
C ALA A 85 -5.10 -10.93 -0.58
N MET A 86 -5.55 -11.23 0.64
CA MET A 86 -4.72 -11.95 1.62
C MET A 86 -4.38 -13.36 1.16
N LYS A 87 -5.29 -14.01 0.45
CA LYS A 87 -5.02 -15.34 -0.11
C LYS A 87 -3.90 -15.30 -1.14
N ARG A 88 -3.76 -14.19 -1.87
CA ARG A 88 -2.72 -14.01 -2.87
C ARG A 88 -1.39 -13.57 -2.27
N LEU A 89 -1.40 -13.06 -1.04
CA LEU A 89 -0.20 -12.60 -0.36
C LEU A 89 0.46 -13.75 0.38
N GLN A 90 1.32 -14.47 -0.31
CA GLN A 90 1.97 -15.66 0.22
C GLN A 90 3.11 -15.31 1.16
N THR A 91 3.50 -16.28 1.99
CA THR A 91 4.59 -16.14 2.97
C THR A 91 5.89 -15.66 2.32
N THR A 92 6.22 -16.18 1.15
CA THR A 92 7.42 -15.79 0.41
C THR A 92 7.38 -14.30 0.07
N GLN A 93 6.24 -13.81 -0.39
CA GLN A 93 6.09 -12.40 -0.73
C GLN A 93 6.19 -11.51 0.51
N LYS A 94 5.60 -11.95 1.62
CA LYS A 94 5.72 -11.22 2.90
C LYS A 94 7.16 -11.09 3.34
N ARG A 95 7.94 -12.17 3.22
CA ARG A 95 9.37 -12.15 3.54
C ARG A 95 10.14 -11.18 2.67
N ARG A 96 9.83 -11.14 1.38
CA ARG A 96 10.48 -10.22 0.43
C ARG A 96 10.17 -8.77 0.77
N ILE A 97 8.94 -8.48 1.13
CA ILE A 97 8.54 -7.13 1.53
C ILE A 97 9.29 -6.72 2.78
N ARG A 98 9.41 -7.61 3.77
CA ARG A 98 10.15 -7.34 5.00
C ARG A 98 11.62 -7.11 4.73
N ALA A 99 12.22 -7.93 3.88
CA ALA A 99 13.62 -7.78 3.49
C ALA A 99 13.86 -6.44 2.80
N ALA A 100 12.97 -6.09 1.87
CA ALA A 100 13.05 -4.81 1.18
C ALA A 100 12.87 -3.64 2.14
N ALA A 101 11.95 -3.75 3.09
CA ALA A 101 11.74 -2.73 4.11
C ALA A 101 12.98 -2.53 4.97
N ALA A 102 13.61 -3.61 5.39
CA ALA A 102 14.86 -3.53 6.17
C ALA A 102 15.97 -2.86 5.37
N GLU A 103 16.07 -3.17 4.08
CA GLU A 103 17.01 -2.49 3.19
C GLU A 103 16.74 -0.98 3.12
N TYR A 104 15.47 -0.62 2.92
CA TYR A 104 15.09 0.79 2.85
C TYR A 104 15.45 1.52 4.13
N LEU A 105 15.16 0.92 5.27
CA LEU A 105 15.45 1.52 6.58
C LEU A 105 16.96 1.73 6.80
N GLY A 106 17.80 0.98 6.12
CA GLY A 106 19.24 1.22 6.14
C GLY A 106 19.65 2.56 5.55
N HIS A 107 18.76 3.22 4.81
CA HIS A 107 19.03 4.51 4.18
C HIS A 107 18.36 5.68 4.89
N VAL A 108 17.66 5.44 6.00
CA VAL A 108 17.00 6.52 6.75
C VAL A 108 17.72 6.78 8.06
N PRO A 109 17.61 8.01 8.63
CA PRO A 109 18.37 8.36 9.84
C PRO A 109 18.07 7.47 11.04
N GLU A 110 16.80 7.07 11.24
CA GLU A 110 16.39 6.23 12.36
C GLU A 110 16.88 4.79 12.22
N GLY A 111 17.15 4.37 10.98
CA GLY A 111 17.58 3.01 10.70
C GLY A 111 16.58 1.98 11.22
N GLN A 112 17.11 0.91 11.83
CA GLN A 112 16.28 -0.17 12.36
C GLN A 112 15.49 0.23 13.61
N LEU A 113 15.74 1.41 14.15
CA LEU A 113 14.98 1.94 15.29
C LEU A 113 13.69 2.65 14.87
N ALA A 114 13.46 2.78 13.58
CA ALA A 114 12.26 3.45 13.07
C ALA A 114 11.00 2.67 13.43
N ASP A 115 9.93 3.39 13.74
CA ASP A 115 8.60 2.78 13.87
C ASP A 115 8.09 2.45 12.47
N VAL A 116 7.59 1.23 12.30
CA VAL A 116 7.14 0.75 10.99
C VAL A 116 5.77 0.11 11.08
N ARG A 117 5.10 0.10 9.93
CA ARG A 117 3.80 -0.55 9.78
C ARG A 117 3.72 -1.14 8.39
N PHE A 118 3.16 -2.34 8.29
CA PHE A 118 2.98 -3.03 7.01
C PHE A 118 1.50 -3.10 6.67
N ASP A 119 1.10 -2.33 5.69
CA ASP A 119 -0.29 -2.21 5.29
C ASP A 119 -0.59 -2.97 4.01
N MET A 120 -1.84 -3.37 3.87
CA MET A 120 -2.35 -3.86 2.59
C MET A 120 -3.45 -2.91 2.12
N ALA A 121 -3.33 -2.42 0.91
CA ALA A 121 -4.37 -1.64 0.26
C ALA A 121 -5.01 -2.47 -0.84
N VAL A 122 -6.32 -2.41 -0.92
CA VAL A 122 -7.10 -3.16 -1.92
C VAL A 122 -7.88 -2.15 -2.75
N VAL A 123 -7.77 -2.30 -4.06
CA VAL A 123 -8.53 -1.49 -5.02
C VAL A 123 -9.43 -2.43 -5.81
N ASN A 124 -10.73 -2.19 -5.74
CA ASN A 124 -11.69 -3.05 -6.44
C ASN A 124 -11.92 -2.58 -7.89
N GLY A 125 -12.80 -3.27 -8.59
CA GLY A 125 -13.10 -2.97 -9.99
C GLY A 125 -13.76 -1.63 -10.24
N GLN A 126 -14.32 -1.00 -9.22
CA GLN A 126 -14.89 0.34 -9.31
C GLN A 126 -13.90 1.42 -8.84
N GLY A 127 -12.68 1.03 -8.48
CA GLY A 127 -11.66 1.96 -8.03
C GLY A 127 -11.79 2.37 -6.57
N VAL A 128 -12.62 1.70 -5.80
CA VAL A 128 -12.74 1.97 -4.37
C VAL A 128 -11.50 1.43 -3.66
N VAL A 129 -10.89 2.28 -2.84
CA VAL A 129 -9.68 1.96 -2.08
C VAL A 129 -10.05 1.64 -0.65
N ARG A 130 -9.52 0.54 -0.13
CA ARG A 130 -9.64 0.17 1.28
C ARG A 130 -8.27 -0.22 1.78
N VAL A 131 -7.93 0.22 2.98
CA VAL A 131 -6.64 -0.06 3.59
C VAL A 131 -6.83 -0.85 4.87
N LEU A 132 -6.11 -1.96 4.99
CA LEU A 132 -6.00 -2.71 6.23
C LEU A 132 -4.64 -2.39 6.84
N GLU A 133 -4.66 -1.58 7.89
CA GLU A 133 -3.45 -1.17 8.56
C GLU A 133 -2.81 -2.34 9.29
N ASN A 134 -1.50 -2.43 9.17
CA ASN A 134 -0.69 -3.44 9.85
C ASN A 134 -1.17 -4.86 9.55
N ALA A 135 -1.51 -5.11 8.30
CA ALA A 135 -2.12 -6.36 7.85
C ALA A 135 -1.20 -7.56 8.04
N PHE A 136 0.11 -7.36 7.97
CA PHE A 136 1.10 -8.46 8.09
C PHE A 136 2.37 -8.01 8.82
N GLY A 137 2.20 -7.16 9.81
CA GLY A 137 3.32 -6.57 10.53
C GLY A 137 3.92 -7.44 11.63
N HIS A 138 3.29 -8.54 11.96
CA HIS A 138 3.79 -9.44 13.01
C HIS A 138 4.59 -10.57 12.40
N PHE A 139 5.69 -10.86 13.03
CA PHE A 139 6.64 -11.88 12.57
C PHE A 139 6.81 -12.95 13.59
#